data_00813fbead6a09803c9e9cbf0c9cb26b
#
_entry.id   00813fbead6a09803c9e9cbf0c9cb26b
#
_cell.length_a   1.000
_cell.length_b   1.000
_cell.length_c   1.000
_cell.angle_alpha   90.00
_cell.angle_beta   90.00
_cell.angle_gamma   90.00
#
_symmetry.space_group_name_H-M   'P 1'
#
loop_
_entity.id
_entity.type
_entity.pdbx_description
1 polymer ?
#
loop_
_entity_poly.entity_id
_entity_poly.type
_entity_poly.pdbx_seq_one_letter_code
_entity_poly.pdbx_strand_id
1 'polypeptide(L)'
;ERDTQVQAVSATETGWKVETNRGEFTAKVLVNCAGVFSAKLHNMISDTRLNIIYRRGQYYLLDRMTPLPFTMTMFQCPTKMGKGVLVSPTVHGNTLLGPSAEDIPDDTDVSTTAEGLKFVLDKARLTWPNLSVRGSITNFSGIRAHEEKGDFVIGAVSGAKNAYETVGIESPG
;
A
#
# COMPACT_ATOMS: atom_id res chain seq x y z
N GLU A 1 -3.01 -14.01 15.05
CA GLU A 1 -2.58 -13.25 16.24
C GLU A 1 -2.47 -11.77 15.87
N ARG A 2 -3.03 -10.87 16.70
CA ARG A 2 -2.82 -9.42 16.56
C ARG A 2 -1.64 -8.98 17.40
N ASP A 3 -1.05 -7.82 17.05
CA ASP A 3 0.10 -7.24 17.76
C ASP A 3 1.27 -8.24 17.89
N THR A 4 1.44 -9.07 16.86
CA THR A 4 2.44 -10.12 16.81
C THR A 4 3.39 -9.83 15.67
N GLN A 5 4.62 -9.47 16.01
CA GLN A 5 5.66 -9.12 15.05
C GLN A 5 6.60 -10.31 14.86
N VAL A 6 6.79 -10.73 13.63
CA VAL A 6 7.78 -11.73 13.23
C VAL A 6 9.18 -11.13 13.38
N GLN A 7 10.05 -11.84 14.10
CA GLN A 7 11.44 -11.46 14.37
C GLN A 7 12.43 -12.32 13.58
N ALA A 8 12.14 -13.64 13.48
CA ALA A 8 12.95 -14.55 12.70
C ALA A 8 12.08 -15.68 12.12
N VAL A 9 12.53 -16.24 11.02
CA VAL A 9 11.94 -17.44 10.40
C VAL A 9 13.06 -18.40 10.04
N SER A 10 12.91 -19.66 10.43
CA SER A 10 13.90 -20.70 10.14
C SER A 10 13.23 -22.00 9.68
N ALA A 11 13.89 -22.71 8.76
CA ALA A 11 13.45 -24.02 8.32
C ALA A 11 13.68 -25.08 9.41
N THR A 12 12.77 -26.05 9.50
CA THR A 12 12.91 -27.25 10.33
C THR A 12 12.82 -28.50 9.45
N GLU A 13 13.04 -29.68 9.99
CA GLU A 13 12.92 -30.94 9.25
C GLU A 13 11.51 -31.13 8.64
N THR A 14 10.46 -30.61 9.30
CA THR A 14 9.06 -30.85 8.93
C THR A 14 8.31 -29.61 8.46
N GLY A 15 8.97 -28.45 8.39
CA GLY A 15 8.33 -27.18 7.99
C GLY A 15 9.10 -25.97 8.43
N TRP A 16 8.44 -25.06 9.13
CA TRP A 16 8.95 -23.73 9.49
C TRP A 16 8.74 -23.45 10.98
N LYS A 17 9.71 -22.75 11.56
CA LYS A 17 9.64 -22.12 12.88
C LYS A 17 9.61 -20.62 12.69
N VAL A 18 8.65 -19.93 13.29
CA VAL A 18 8.47 -18.48 13.24
C VAL A 18 8.61 -17.94 14.65
N GLU A 19 9.62 -17.13 14.88
CA GLU A 19 9.86 -16.45 16.16
C GLU A 19 9.24 -15.08 16.15
N THR A 20 8.50 -14.74 17.20
CA THR A 20 7.79 -13.48 17.31
C THR A 20 8.01 -12.83 18.68
N ASN A 21 7.60 -11.57 18.83
CA ASN A 21 7.59 -10.89 20.13
C ASN A 21 6.61 -11.51 21.15
N ARG A 22 5.80 -12.52 20.76
CA ARG A 22 4.80 -13.20 21.61
C ARG A 22 5.01 -14.71 21.72
N GLY A 23 6.15 -15.19 21.28
CA GLY A 23 6.49 -16.62 21.34
C GLY A 23 6.78 -17.21 19.96
N GLU A 24 6.88 -18.50 19.92
CA GLU A 24 7.26 -19.29 18.76
C GLU A 24 6.05 -20.02 18.18
N PHE A 25 5.98 -20.08 16.85
CA PHE A 25 4.98 -20.84 16.10
C PHE A 25 5.68 -21.83 15.17
N THR A 26 5.08 -22.99 14.96
CA THR A 26 5.54 -23.96 13.97
C THR A 26 4.47 -24.20 12.92
N ALA A 27 4.87 -24.36 11.66
CA ALA A 27 3.95 -24.61 10.57
C ALA A 27 4.59 -25.54 9.51
N LYS A 28 3.77 -26.34 8.83
CA LYS A 28 4.24 -27.17 7.70
C LYS A 28 4.46 -26.35 6.43
N VAL A 29 3.69 -25.27 6.29
CA VAL A 29 3.71 -24.38 5.13
C VAL A 29 3.78 -22.94 5.64
N LEU A 30 4.61 -22.13 5.01
CA LEU A 30 4.72 -20.69 5.25
C LEU A 30 4.13 -19.93 4.06
N VAL A 31 3.31 -18.91 4.33
CA VAL A 31 2.79 -18.01 3.30
C VAL A 31 3.09 -16.57 3.71
N ASN A 32 3.94 -15.90 2.94
CA ASN A 32 4.30 -14.51 3.15
C ASN A 32 3.31 -13.58 2.43
N CYS A 33 2.43 -12.94 3.20
CA CYS A 33 1.48 -11.91 2.73
C CYS A 33 1.64 -10.62 3.54
N ALA A 34 2.88 -10.24 3.87
CA ALA A 34 3.15 -9.18 4.84
C ALA A 34 3.13 -7.75 4.26
N GLY A 35 2.63 -7.55 3.03
CA GLY A 35 2.49 -6.23 2.42
C GLY A 35 3.82 -5.47 2.38
N VAL A 36 3.90 -4.29 2.97
CA VAL A 36 5.13 -3.46 3.00
C VAL A 36 6.31 -4.15 3.71
N PHE A 37 6.06 -5.14 4.56
CA PHE A 37 7.09 -5.92 5.25
C PHE A 37 7.45 -7.23 4.53
N SER A 38 6.83 -7.53 3.38
CA SER A 38 7.00 -8.81 2.70
C SER A 38 8.43 -9.08 2.25
N ALA A 39 9.17 -8.06 1.80
CA ALA A 39 10.58 -8.22 1.44
C ALA A 39 11.46 -8.55 2.66
N LYS A 40 11.13 -8.05 3.86
CA LYS A 40 11.86 -8.39 5.08
C LYS A 40 11.76 -9.90 5.38
N LEU A 41 10.55 -10.45 5.26
CA LEU A 41 10.30 -11.89 5.44
C LEU A 41 10.94 -12.73 4.33
N HIS A 42 10.77 -12.32 3.06
CA HIS A 42 11.43 -12.97 1.93
C HIS A 42 12.94 -13.09 2.16
N ASN A 43 13.57 -11.99 2.53
CA ASN A 43 15.02 -11.91 2.73
C ASN A 43 15.54 -12.71 3.94
N MET A 44 14.66 -13.20 4.83
CA MET A 44 15.03 -14.11 5.91
C MET A 44 15.15 -15.57 5.45
N ILE A 45 14.40 -15.96 4.40
CA ILE A 45 14.21 -17.38 4.06
C ILE A 45 14.66 -17.74 2.62
N SER A 46 14.80 -16.75 1.72
CA SER A 46 15.13 -16.95 0.32
C SER A 46 16.64 -16.85 0.08
N ASP A 47 17.10 -17.54 -0.97
CA ASP A 47 18.43 -17.38 -1.55
C ASP A 47 18.54 -16.19 -2.52
N THR A 48 17.42 -15.55 -2.83
CA THR A 48 17.34 -14.31 -3.61
C THR A 48 17.04 -13.11 -2.71
N ARG A 49 17.04 -11.91 -3.31
CA ARG A 49 16.72 -10.68 -2.58
C ARG A 49 15.61 -9.93 -3.29
N LEU A 50 14.68 -9.43 -2.49
CA LEU A 50 13.63 -8.51 -2.90
C LEU A 50 13.76 -7.18 -2.17
N ASN A 51 13.35 -6.11 -2.82
CA ASN A 51 13.29 -4.77 -2.26
C ASN A 51 11.91 -4.17 -2.47
N ILE A 52 11.34 -3.59 -1.40
CA ILE A 52 10.08 -2.84 -1.44
C ILE A 52 10.39 -1.36 -1.31
N ILE A 53 9.93 -0.59 -2.27
CA ILE A 53 9.87 0.87 -2.23
C ILE A 53 8.57 1.24 -1.54
N TYR A 54 8.67 1.97 -0.44
CA TYR A 54 7.52 2.41 0.35
C TYR A 54 6.89 3.63 -0.31
N ARG A 55 5.79 3.42 -1.04
CA ARG A 55 5.12 4.48 -1.80
C ARG A 55 3.90 5.00 -1.07
N ARG A 56 4.05 6.14 -0.39
CA ARG A 56 2.98 6.79 0.35
C ARG A 56 1.97 7.43 -0.59
N GLY A 57 0.68 7.15 -0.36
CA GLY A 57 -0.45 7.78 -1.02
C GLY A 57 -1.30 8.56 -0.03
N GLN A 58 -1.44 9.86 -0.23
CA GLN A 58 -2.20 10.75 0.64
C GLN A 58 -3.56 11.08 0.00
N TYR A 59 -4.58 11.28 0.85
CA TYR A 59 -5.96 11.46 0.43
C TYR A 59 -6.66 12.57 1.21
N TYR A 60 -7.62 13.23 0.56
CA TYR A 60 -8.72 13.95 1.21
C TYR A 60 -10.00 13.14 1.16
N LEU A 61 -10.76 13.19 2.24
CA LEU A 61 -12.16 12.76 2.29
C LEU A 61 -13.04 14.00 2.48
N LEU A 62 -13.92 14.27 1.52
CA LEU A 62 -14.86 15.39 1.58
C LEU A 62 -16.23 14.93 2.06
N ASP A 63 -16.97 15.86 2.69
CA ASP A 63 -18.33 15.65 3.12
C ASP A 63 -19.26 15.35 1.95
N ARG A 64 -20.29 14.54 2.20
CA ARG A 64 -21.36 14.22 1.24
C ARG A 64 -22.19 15.44 0.78
N MET A 65 -22.15 16.54 1.56
CA MET A 65 -22.77 17.81 1.17
C MET A 65 -21.95 18.60 0.15
N THR A 66 -20.72 18.17 -0.14
CA THR A 66 -19.93 18.71 -1.26
C THR A 66 -20.44 18.10 -2.57
N PRO A 67 -21.18 18.85 -3.41
CA PRO A 67 -21.83 18.28 -4.58
C PRO A 67 -20.80 17.86 -5.63
N LEU A 68 -20.67 16.55 -5.83
CA LEU A 68 -19.84 16.00 -6.90
C LEU A 68 -20.58 16.12 -8.25
N PRO A 69 -19.98 16.69 -9.30
CA PRO A 69 -20.67 16.90 -10.58
C PRO A 69 -20.81 15.64 -11.43
N PHE A 70 -20.35 14.50 -10.95
CA PHE A 70 -20.39 13.20 -11.64
C PHE A 70 -20.59 12.05 -10.65
N THR A 71 -21.01 10.88 -11.16
CA THR A 71 -21.39 9.72 -10.35
C THR A 71 -20.37 8.57 -10.41
N MET A 72 -19.27 8.76 -11.13
CA MET A 72 -18.24 7.75 -11.34
C MET A 72 -16.85 8.32 -10.96
N THR A 73 -15.89 7.44 -10.77
CA THR A 73 -14.49 7.84 -10.59
C THR A 73 -13.96 8.50 -11.85
N MET A 74 -13.40 9.69 -11.69
CA MET A 74 -12.78 10.47 -12.76
C MET A 74 -11.31 10.72 -12.45
N PHE A 75 -10.47 10.70 -13.48
CA PHE A 75 -9.04 11.00 -13.39
C PHE A 75 -8.50 11.42 -14.76
N GLN A 76 -7.33 12.05 -14.77
CA GLN A 76 -6.64 12.46 -15.99
C GLN A 76 -6.13 11.22 -16.75
N CYS A 77 -5.99 11.34 -18.07
CA CYS A 77 -5.33 10.31 -18.86
C CYS A 77 -3.96 9.97 -18.23
N PRO A 78 -3.60 8.68 -18.16
CA PRO A 78 -2.30 8.27 -17.62
C PRO A 78 -1.14 8.96 -18.35
N THR A 79 -0.15 9.34 -17.57
CA THR A 79 1.13 9.87 -18.07
C THR A 79 2.25 8.88 -17.75
N LYS A 80 3.48 9.20 -18.14
CA LYS A 80 4.67 8.42 -17.71
C LYS A 80 4.80 8.33 -16.18
N MET A 81 4.16 9.25 -15.43
CA MET A 81 4.13 9.26 -13.96
C MET A 81 2.96 8.45 -13.36
N GLY A 82 2.22 7.70 -14.18
CA GLY A 82 1.09 6.87 -13.76
C GLY A 82 -0.27 7.51 -13.97
N LYS A 83 -1.30 6.93 -13.31
CA LYS A 83 -2.73 7.28 -13.48
C LYS A 83 -3.10 8.67 -12.93
N GLY A 84 -2.27 9.26 -12.08
CA GLY A 84 -2.57 10.53 -11.44
C GLY A 84 -3.56 10.41 -10.27
N VAL A 85 -4.10 11.57 -9.87
CA VAL A 85 -5.04 11.67 -8.74
C VAL A 85 -6.46 11.42 -9.24
N LEU A 86 -7.19 10.58 -8.48
CA LEU A 86 -8.58 10.26 -8.74
C LEU A 86 -9.50 11.19 -7.93
N VAL A 87 -10.67 11.47 -8.51
CA VAL A 87 -11.81 12.07 -7.83
C VAL A 87 -12.91 11.01 -7.86
N SER A 88 -13.23 10.42 -6.71
CA SER A 88 -14.08 9.24 -6.62
C SER A 88 -15.24 9.46 -5.65
N PRO A 89 -16.50 9.18 -6.05
CA PRO A 89 -17.57 9.03 -5.10
C PRO A 89 -17.34 7.77 -4.25
N THR A 90 -17.68 7.84 -2.98
CA THR A 90 -17.71 6.66 -2.10
C THR A 90 -19.11 6.08 -2.00
N VAL A 91 -19.24 4.85 -1.53
CA VAL A 91 -20.54 4.18 -1.31
C VAL A 91 -21.42 4.91 -0.30
N HIS A 92 -20.85 5.74 0.55
CA HIS A 92 -21.58 6.53 1.55
C HIS A 92 -21.90 7.97 1.08
N GLY A 93 -21.60 8.29 -0.18
CA GLY A 93 -21.86 9.61 -0.77
C GLY A 93 -20.80 10.67 -0.49
N ASN A 94 -19.71 10.33 0.16
CA ASN A 94 -18.55 11.20 0.32
C ASN A 94 -17.74 11.27 -0.98
N THR A 95 -16.83 12.22 -1.09
CA THR A 95 -15.88 12.30 -2.20
C THR A 95 -14.45 12.04 -1.70
N LEU A 96 -13.77 11.11 -2.33
CA LEU A 96 -12.37 10.78 -2.08
C LEU A 96 -11.49 11.41 -3.16
N LEU A 97 -10.46 12.16 -2.75
CA LEU A 97 -9.44 12.72 -3.64
C LEU A 97 -8.10 12.07 -3.34
N GLY A 98 -7.42 11.58 -4.34
CA GLY A 98 -6.13 10.92 -4.16
C GLY A 98 -5.98 9.69 -5.06
N PRO A 99 -4.89 8.94 -4.87
CA PRO A 99 -3.76 9.22 -3.99
C PRO A 99 -2.73 10.18 -4.57
N SER A 100 -1.84 10.68 -3.72
CA SER A 100 -0.51 11.08 -4.16
C SER A 100 0.37 9.86 -4.40
N ALA A 101 1.61 10.06 -4.87
CA ALA A 101 2.60 9.00 -4.99
C ALA A 101 3.96 9.59 -4.62
N GLU A 102 4.46 9.20 -3.45
CA GLU A 102 5.70 9.69 -2.89
C GLU A 102 6.49 8.52 -2.31
N ASP A 103 7.70 8.31 -2.76
CA ASP A 103 8.57 7.28 -2.22
C ASP A 103 9.21 7.81 -0.93
N ILE A 104 9.06 7.06 0.15
CA ILE A 104 9.50 7.44 1.50
C ILE A 104 10.44 6.38 2.08
N PRO A 105 11.37 6.77 2.98
CA PRO A 105 12.32 5.83 3.57
C PRO A 105 11.73 4.99 4.72
N ASP A 106 10.65 5.45 5.35
CA ASP A 106 10.07 4.82 6.55
C ASP A 106 8.83 3.97 6.18
N ASP A 107 8.87 2.69 6.49
CA ASP A 107 7.81 1.72 6.23
C ASP A 107 6.58 1.87 7.15
N THR A 108 6.64 2.79 8.09
CA THR A 108 5.58 3.06 9.08
C THR A 108 5.00 4.47 9.02
N ASP A 109 5.61 5.39 8.24
CA ASP A 109 5.18 6.79 8.16
C ASP A 109 3.90 6.93 7.32
N VAL A 110 2.77 6.88 8.00
CA VAL A 110 1.43 7.15 7.45
C VAL A 110 0.97 8.59 7.71
N SER A 111 1.87 9.52 7.95
CA SER A 111 1.54 10.94 8.09
C SER A 111 1.09 11.55 6.76
N THR A 112 0.32 12.63 6.82
CA THR A 112 0.04 13.49 5.68
C THR A 112 0.89 14.76 5.77
N THR A 113 1.29 15.30 4.61
CA THR A 113 2.09 16.52 4.52
C THR A 113 1.35 17.61 3.76
N ALA A 114 1.66 18.87 4.05
CA ALA A 114 1.06 20.00 3.34
C ALA A 114 1.36 19.94 1.83
N GLU A 115 2.57 19.52 1.47
CA GLU A 115 3.02 19.38 0.08
C GLU A 115 2.26 18.27 -0.64
N GLY A 116 2.12 17.09 -0.02
CA GLY A 116 1.42 15.94 -0.59
C GLY A 116 -0.07 16.21 -0.76
N LEU A 117 -0.70 16.83 0.24
CA LEU A 117 -2.10 17.25 0.16
C LEU A 117 -2.32 18.36 -0.87
N LYS A 118 -1.40 19.32 -0.97
CA LYS A 118 -1.44 20.34 -2.03
C LYS A 118 -1.33 19.71 -3.41
N PHE A 119 -0.43 18.75 -3.60
CA PHE A 119 -0.31 18.01 -4.85
C PHE A 119 -1.62 17.32 -5.23
N VAL A 120 -2.25 16.61 -4.28
CA VAL A 120 -3.54 15.95 -4.51
C VAL A 120 -4.59 16.96 -4.97
N LEU A 121 -4.69 18.10 -4.29
CA LEU A 121 -5.67 19.14 -4.61
C LEU A 121 -5.41 19.75 -6.01
N ASP A 122 -4.18 20.11 -6.32
CA ASP A 122 -3.81 20.71 -7.60
C ASP A 122 -4.12 19.75 -8.77
N LYS A 123 -3.84 18.46 -8.60
CA LYS A 123 -4.13 17.45 -9.62
C LYS A 123 -5.62 17.14 -9.74
N ALA A 124 -6.35 17.07 -8.63
CA ALA A 124 -7.80 16.85 -8.64
C ALA A 124 -8.54 18.00 -9.34
N ARG A 125 -8.06 19.23 -9.23
CA ARG A 125 -8.61 20.42 -9.93
C ARG A 125 -8.48 20.36 -11.45
N LEU A 126 -7.58 19.56 -12.00
CA LEU A 126 -7.54 19.32 -13.44
C LEU A 126 -8.78 18.54 -13.92
N THR A 127 -9.34 17.70 -13.07
CA THR A 127 -10.57 16.94 -13.33
C THR A 127 -11.81 17.73 -12.91
N TRP A 128 -11.75 18.44 -11.80
CA TRP A 128 -12.83 19.24 -11.25
C TRP A 128 -12.35 20.64 -10.88
N PRO A 129 -12.34 21.59 -11.84
CA PRO A 129 -11.76 22.95 -11.65
C PRO A 129 -12.33 23.72 -10.47
N ASN A 130 -13.63 23.58 -10.18
CA ASN A 130 -14.31 24.29 -9.09
C ASN A 130 -14.22 23.54 -7.74
N LEU A 131 -13.34 22.55 -7.62
CA LEU A 131 -13.16 21.77 -6.40
C LEU A 131 -12.76 22.66 -5.22
N SER A 132 -13.51 22.56 -4.13
CA SER A 132 -13.23 23.18 -2.84
C SER A 132 -13.03 22.11 -1.78
N VAL A 133 -12.01 22.26 -0.94
CA VAL A 133 -11.76 21.41 0.22
C VAL A 133 -12.36 21.94 1.51
N ARG A 134 -13.22 22.96 1.46
CA ARG A 134 -13.93 23.48 2.64
C ARG A 134 -14.79 22.44 3.34
N GLY A 135 -15.30 21.46 2.60
CA GLY A 135 -16.01 20.29 3.12
C GLY A 135 -15.10 19.12 3.50
N SER A 136 -13.80 19.33 3.72
CA SER A 136 -12.91 18.24 4.14
C SER A 136 -13.28 17.76 5.54
N ILE A 137 -13.61 16.46 5.66
CA ILE A 137 -13.86 15.80 6.95
C ILE A 137 -12.53 15.39 7.57
N THR A 138 -11.64 14.82 6.75
CA THR A 138 -10.33 14.32 7.18
C THR A 138 -9.38 14.18 5.99
N ASN A 139 -8.12 13.99 6.31
CA ASN A 139 -7.10 13.49 5.38
C ASN A 139 -6.40 12.29 6.03
N PHE A 140 -5.87 11.42 5.21
CA PHE A 140 -5.15 10.23 5.65
C PHE A 140 -4.18 9.77 4.59
N SER A 141 -3.30 8.87 4.95
CA SER A 141 -2.40 8.23 4.01
C SER A 141 -2.26 6.73 4.26
N GLY A 142 -1.69 6.05 3.29
CA GLY A 142 -1.28 4.66 3.40
C GLY A 142 -0.04 4.39 2.56
N ILE A 143 0.68 3.33 2.89
CA ILE A 143 1.91 2.95 2.20
C ILE A 143 1.60 1.76 1.30
N ARG A 144 1.97 1.86 0.03
CA ARG A 144 1.91 0.78 -0.95
C ARG A 144 3.26 0.07 -1.01
N ALA A 145 3.20 -1.24 -1.12
CA ALA A 145 4.37 -2.10 -1.26
C ALA A 145 4.79 -2.19 -2.73
N HIS A 146 5.50 -1.19 -3.25
CA HIS A 146 5.97 -1.23 -4.64
C HIS A 146 7.24 -2.08 -4.74
N GLU A 147 7.18 -3.21 -5.48
CA GLU A 147 8.37 -4.01 -5.74
C GLU A 147 9.26 -3.31 -6.76
N GLU A 148 10.57 -3.28 -6.51
CA GLU A 148 11.54 -2.47 -7.26
C GLU A 148 11.55 -2.77 -8.77
N LYS A 149 11.28 -4.01 -9.19
CA LYS A 149 11.21 -4.41 -10.60
C LYS A 149 9.86 -4.07 -11.24
N GLY A 150 8.88 -3.63 -10.44
CA GLY A 150 7.61 -3.11 -10.89
C GLY A 150 6.55 -4.15 -11.23
N ASP A 151 6.67 -5.39 -10.73
CA ASP A 151 5.67 -6.44 -10.91
C ASP A 151 5.38 -7.17 -9.60
N PHE A 152 4.26 -7.89 -9.56
CA PHE A 152 3.88 -8.74 -8.43
C PHE A 152 4.73 -10.01 -8.41
N VAL A 153 5.25 -10.37 -7.24
CA VAL A 153 5.94 -11.64 -7.02
C VAL A 153 4.97 -12.58 -6.33
N ILE A 154 4.43 -13.54 -7.08
CA ILE A 154 3.43 -14.49 -6.58
C ILE A 154 3.90 -15.91 -6.89
N GLY A 155 4.11 -16.74 -5.87
CA GLY A 155 4.53 -18.11 -6.08
C GLY A 155 5.32 -18.72 -4.94
N ALA A 156 6.10 -19.76 -5.26
CA ALA A 156 7.01 -20.40 -4.32
C ALA A 156 8.24 -19.52 -4.09
N VAL A 157 8.69 -19.43 -2.85
CA VAL A 157 9.90 -18.70 -2.47
C VAL A 157 11.12 -19.49 -2.92
N SER A 158 12.05 -18.84 -3.63
CA SER A 158 13.28 -19.46 -4.11
C SER A 158 14.13 -19.96 -2.94
N GLY A 159 14.65 -21.19 -3.06
CA GLY A 159 15.47 -21.83 -2.04
C GLY A 159 14.71 -22.29 -0.78
N ALA A 160 13.40 -22.07 -0.67
CA ALA A 160 12.61 -22.31 0.54
C ALA A 160 11.48 -23.32 0.31
N LYS A 161 11.67 -24.56 0.75
CA LYS A 161 10.68 -25.65 0.59
C LYS A 161 9.40 -25.37 1.37
N ASN A 162 8.22 -25.53 0.74
CA ASN A 162 6.90 -25.28 1.34
C ASN A 162 6.73 -23.82 1.84
N ALA A 163 7.42 -22.87 1.20
CA ALA A 163 7.20 -21.44 1.42
C ALA A 163 6.65 -20.80 0.14
N TYR A 164 5.64 -19.96 0.31
CA TYR A 164 4.97 -19.24 -0.77
C TYR A 164 4.86 -17.77 -0.41
N GLU A 165 4.67 -16.91 -1.41
CA GLU A 165 4.59 -15.48 -1.18
C GLU A 165 3.70 -14.73 -2.16
N THR A 166 3.21 -13.58 -1.70
CA THR A 166 2.60 -12.53 -2.49
C THR A 166 3.25 -11.21 -2.10
N VAL A 167 4.20 -10.75 -2.90
CA VAL A 167 5.01 -9.56 -2.63
C VAL A 167 4.73 -8.50 -3.70
N GLY A 168 4.83 -7.24 -3.32
CA GLY A 168 4.65 -6.13 -4.23
C GLY A 168 3.20 -5.90 -4.64
N ILE A 169 2.24 -6.45 -3.90
CA ILE A 169 0.82 -6.24 -4.19
C ILE A 169 0.45 -4.81 -3.84
N GLU A 170 0.28 -4.02 -4.87
CA GLU A 170 -0.16 -2.62 -4.77
C GLU A 170 -1.41 -2.38 -5.63
N SER A 171 -1.87 -1.12 -5.75
CA SER A 171 -3.09 -0.80 -6.47
C SER A 171 -2.97 -1.12 -7.98
N PRO A 172 -3.95 -1.85 -8.56
CA PRO A 172 -5.21 -2.37 -7.97
C PRO A 172 -5.10 -3.81 -7.44
N GLY A 173 -4.27 -4.05 -6.48
CA GLY A 173 -4.06 -5.36 -5.86
C GLY A 173 -5.16 -5.79 -4.91
#